data_f8eaee7be5095456f675aeff3026519b
#
_entry.id   f8eaee7be5095456f675aeff3026519b
#
_cell.length_a   1.000
_cell.length_b   1.000
_cell.length_c   1.000
_cell.angle_alpha   90.00
_cell.angle_beta   90.00
_cell.angle_gamma   90.00
#
_symmetry.space_group_name_H-M   'P 1'
#
loop_
_entity.id
_entity.type
_entity.pdbx_description
1 polymer ?
#
loop_
_entity_poly.entity_id
_entity_poly.type
_entity_poly.pdbx_seq_one_letter_code
_entity_poly.pdbx_strand_id
1 'polypeptide(L)'
;MNTPICDFVKSYCNSASCRLHMPGHKGKGLLGVEHLDITEIDGADVLYNPKGIILKSEQNASELFGTKKTVYSAEGSSLSIRAMMELVSLHAKRSNTRAKVLAGRNAHSTFLSAAALLDIDIEWIYPENRGLVSCKITAAMLENSIKHSHPTAVFITSPDYLGNIADIKSLAEICHRNNVLLLVDNAHGAYLKFLQNDRHPITLGADVCCDSAHKTLPVLTGGGYLHISHTAPDFLAENANRAMSIFASTSPSYLILQSLDLANEYLSGGYIEKLAVFERKVNDIKSKLQDFGYILIGSEPLKITISTKPFGYTGMDFAGILKESGIVCEFYDPDFVVLMLTPEFEDFDLKRIFSTLTSIAKRTPIKIQPPSVARAESKMSVREAMLAPSVEVDVKDSVSKTLAMSAISCPPAIPIAVCGEVINEQAIECFKYYGVEKIQIVQ
;
A
#
# COMPACT_ATOMS: atom_id res chain seq x y z
N MET A 1 -7.69 21.64 14.08
CA MET A 1 -6.29 21.25 14.45
C MET A 1 -5.35 22.27 13.84
N ASN A 2 -4.21 22.60 14.45
CA ASN A 2 -3.24 23.56 13.86
C ASN A 2 -2.37 22.89 12.79
N THR A 3 -1.76 23.73 11.93
CA THR A 3 -0.94 23.30 10.79
C THR A 3 0.49 23.82 10.90
N PRO A 4 1.28 23.31 11.87
CA PRO A 4 2.57 23.92 12.25
C PRO A 4 3.57 24.01 11.09
N ILE A 5 3.58 23.05 10.16
CA ILE A 5 4.47 23.07 8.99
C ILE A 5 4.01 24.15 8.01
N CYS A 6 2.72 24.19 7.68
CA CYS A 6 2.17 25.18 6.77
C CYS A 6 2.25 26.59 7.32
N ASP A 7 2.01 26.79 8.61
CA ASP A 7 2.08 28.09 9.27
C ASP A 7 3.52 28.63 9.23
N PHE A 8 4.51 27.78 9.48
CA PHE A 8 5.92 28.14 9.34
C PHE A 8 6.25 28.54 7.90
N VAL A 9 5.88 27.70 6.90
CA VAL A 9 6.18 27.98 5.49
C VAL A 9 5.52 29.28 5.03
N LYS A 10 4.25 29.53 5.39
CA LYS A 10 3.55 30.80 5.08
C LYS A 10 4.28 32.00 5.68
N SER A 11 4.68 31.90 6.97
CA SER A 11 5.44 32.95 7.64
C SER A 11 6.78 33.22 6.95
N TYR A 12 7.50 32.15 6.59
CA TYR A 12 8.76 32.24 5.88
C TYR A 12 8.60 32.88 4.47
N CYS A 13 7.57 32.50 3.72
CA CYS A 13 7.27 33.09 2.41
C CYS A 13 6.96 34.59 2.49
N ASN A 14 6.33 35.04 3.57
CA ASN A 14 5.97 36.43 3.81
C ASN A 14 7.15 37.26 4.40
N SER A 15 8.23 36.59 4.78
CA SER A 15 9.44 37.29 5.26
C SER A 15 10.19 37.91 4.09
N ALA A 16 10.93 38.99 4.36
CA ALA A 16 11.81 39.62 3.38
C ALA A 16 13.17 38.87 3.20
N SER A 17 13.23 37.59 3.58
CA SER A 17 14.46 36.80 3.60
C SER A 17 15.00 36.50 2.21
N CYS A 18 16.29 36.74 2.03
CA CYS A 18 16.99 36.33 0.80
C CYS A 18 17.32 34.82 0.89
N ARG A 19 16.81 34.02 -0.05
CA ARG A 19 16.96 32.55 -0.07
C ARG A 19 18.32 32.13 -0.60
N LEU A 20 19.39 32.19 0.21
CA LEU A 20 20.74 31.74 -0.14
C LEU A 20 20.97 30.24 0.13
N HIS A 21 19.93 29.53 0.57
CA HIS A 21 19.90 28.08 0.80
C HIS A 21 19.27 27.31 -0.39
N MET A 22 19.27 25.99 -0.35
CA MET A 22 18.48 25.13 -1.25
C MET A 22 16.98 25.42 -1.07
N PRO A 23 16.09 25.10 -2.04
CA PRO A 23 16.39 24.59 -3.39
C PRO A 23 16.94 25.65 -4.36
N GLY A 24 17.48 25.18 -5.51
CA GLY A 24 18.13 26.05 -6.52
C GLY A 24 17.21 27.08 -7.17
N HIS A 25 15.90 26.86 -7.20
CA HIS A 25 14.91 27.81 -7.74
C HIS A 25 14.69 29.06 -6.87
N LYS A 26 15.18 29.10 -5.64
CA LYS A 26 15.13 30.27 -4.74
C LYS A 26 13.70 30.83 -4.49
N GLY A 27 12.67 29.94 -4.54
CA GLY A 27 11.26 30.33 -4.43
C GLY A 27 10.67 30.96 -5.69
N LYS A 28 11.39 30.90 -6.81
CA LYS A 28 10.93 31.40 -8.13
C LYS A 28 11.04 30.24 -9.10
N GLY A 29 10.00 29.94 -9.82
CA GLY A 29 10.05 28.79 -10.69
C GLY A 29 8.95 28.75 -11.73
N LEU A 30 8.88 27.61 -12.40
CA LEU A 30 8.05 27.37 -13.57
C LEU A 30 6.70 26.72 -13.23
N LEU A 31 6.58 26.09 -12.05
CA LEU A 31 5.36 25.41 -11.63
C LEU A 31 4.39 26.33 -10.85
N GLY A 32 4.90 27.45 -10.30
CA GLY A 32 4.10 28.40 -9.52
C GLY A 32 3.99 28.07 -8.03
N VAL A 33 4.52 26.93 -7.58
CA VAL A 33 4.48 26.46 -6.18
C VAL A 33 5.82 26.53 -5.47
N GLU A 34 6.88 26.91 -6.18
CA GLU A 34 8.28 26.88 -5.69
C GLU A 34 8.51 27.78 -4.49
N HIS A 35 7.67 28.79 -4.30
CA HIS A 35 7.75 29.65 -3.12
C HIS A 35 7.40 28.89 -1.82
N LEU A 36 6.61 27.80 -1.91
CA LEU A 36 6.24 26.91 -0.81
C LEU A 36 7.26 25.78 -0.60
N ASP A 37 8.11 25.51 -1.61
CA ASP A 37 9.13 24.47 -1.52
C ASP A 37 10.37 25.02 -0.80
N ILE A 38 10.58 24.52 0.41
CA ILE A 38 11.71 24.89 1.28
C ILE A 38 12.55 23.66 1.61
N THR A 39 13.62 23.83 2.36
CA THR A 39 14.45 22.76 2.91
C THR A 39 14.55 22.90 4.43
N GLU A 40 15.40 22.11 5.07
CA GLU A 40 15.70 22.08 6.49
C GLU A 40 16.47 23.34 6.95
N ILE A 41 15.82 24.50 6.80
CA ILE A 41 16.33 25.79 7.31
C ILE A 41 16.03 25.94 8.80
N ASP A 42 16.62 26.93 9.43
CA ASP A 42 16.36 27.22 10.86
C ASP A 42 14.86 27.39 11.13
N GLY A 43 14.35 26.61 12.08
CA GLY A 43 12.93 26.52 12.43
C GLY A 43 12.09 25.58 11.56
N ALA A 44 12.59 25.08 10.42
CA ALA A 44 11.83 24.16 9.56
C ALA A 44 11.81 22.70 10.03
N ASP A 45 12.68 22.34 10.98
CA ASP A 45 12.83 20.97 11.51
C ASP A 45 13.50 19.99 10.54
N VAL A 46 13.73 18.73 10.97
CA VAL A 46 14.36 17.63 10.20
C VAL A 46 13.49 16.38 10.26
N LEU A 47 13.03 15.86 9.14
CA LEU A 47 11.94 14.86 9.06
C LEU A 47 12.18 13.62 9.96
N TYR A 48 13.37 13.02 9.95
CA TYR A 48 13.60 11.81 10.75
C TYR A 48 14.38 12.04 12.07
N ASN A 49 14.52 13.31 12.45
CA ASN A 49 14.98 13.72 13.77
C ASN A 49 14.18 14.95 14.25
N PRO A 50 12.83 14.89 14.19
CA PRO A 50 12.00 16.05 14.40
C PRO A 50 11.99 16.49 15.88
N LYS A 51 12.06 17.80 16.11
CA LYS A 51 12.03 18.43 17.44
C LYS A 51 11.10 19.64 17.49
N GLY A 52 10.60 20.07 16.34
CA GLY A 52 9.84 21.30 16.18
C GLY A 52 8.50 21.10 15.49
N ILE A 53 8.34 21.72 14.32
CA ILE A 53 7.07 21.79 13.59
C ILE A 53 6.65 20.44 13.00
N ILE A 54 7.62 19.65 12.53
CA ILE A 54 7.32 18.31 12.00
C ILE A 54 6.87 17.39 13.14
N LEU A 55 7.58 17.39 14.29
CA LEU A 55 7.16 16.62 15.47
C LEU A 55 5.73 16.96 15.91
N LYS A 56 5.38 18.26 15.94
CA LYS A 56 4.02 18.69 16.30
C LYS A 56 2.98 18.19 15.32
N SER A 57 3.27 18.22 14.01
CA SER A 57 2.38 17.72 12.98
C SER A 57 2.22 16.20 13.06
N GLU A 58 3.29 15.44 13.30
CA GLU A 58 3.25 13.99 13.54
C GLU A 58 2.47 13.64 14.82
N GLN A 59 2.55 14.46 15.87
CA GLN A 59 1.72 14.31 17.07
C GLN A 59 0.24 14.51 16.78
N ASN A 60 -0.11 15.51 15.95
CA ASN A 60 -1.48 15.69 15.47
C ASN A 60 -2.00 14.47 14.72
N ALA A 61 -1.19 13.91 13.82
CA ALA A 61 -1.53 12.66 13.12
C ALA A 61 -1.66 11.48 14.11
N SER A 62 -0.77 11.39 15.10
CA SER A 62 -0.84 10.33 16.12
C SER A 62 -2.14 10.39 16.92
N GLU A 63 -2.61 11.59 17.28
CA GLU A 63 -3.88 11.81 17.97
C GLU A 63 -5.07 11.39 17.08
N LEU A 64 -5.08 11.81 15.81
CA LEU A 64 -6.14 11.48 14.86
C LEU A 64 -6.27 9.98 14.62
N PHE A 65 -5.16 9.28 14.44
CA PHE A 65 -5.14 7.85 14.18
C PHE A 65 -5.20 6.99 15.45
N GLY A 66 -5.06 7.61 16.64
CA GLY A 66 -5.04 6.89 17.92
C GLY A 66 -3.83 5.98 18.05
N THR A 67 -2.67 6.44 17.62
CA THR A 67 -1.42 5.70 17.63
C THR A 67 -0.50 6.15 18.73
N LYS A 68 0.41 5.28 19.20
CA LYS A 68 1.49 5.66 20.10
C LYS A 68 2.45 6.62 19.40
N LYS A 69 2.72 6.38 18.13
CA LYS A 69 3.56 7.22 17.28
C LYS A 69 3.17 7.07 15.81
N THR A 70 3.06 8.19 15.14
CA THR A 70 2.97 8.26 13.67
C THR A 70 4.19 9.01 13.16
N VAL A 71 4.87 8.44 12.15
CA VAL A 71 5.99 9.07 11.47
C VAL A 71 5.60 9.31 10.03
N TYR A 72 5.89 10.50 9.51
CA TYR A 72 5.61 10.87 8.12
C TYR A 72 6.58 10.20 7.14
N SER A 73 6.06 9.86 5.99
CA SER A 73 6.84 9.48 4.81
C SER A 73 6.57 10.48 3.69
N ALA A 74 7.64 10.97 3.06
CA ALA A 74 7.57 11.71 1.81
C ALA A 74 7.83 10.82 0.58
N GLU A 75 7.92 9.50 0.77
CA GLU A 75 8.23 8.48 -0.23
C GLU A 75 7.19 7.34 -0.25
N GLY A 76 5.95 7.66 0.13
CA GLY A 76 4.82 6.74 0.19
C GLY A 76 4.98 5.64 1.25
N SER A 77 4.07 4.67 1.21
CA SER A 77 4.16 3.48 2.07
C SER A 77 5.37 2.59 1.75
N SER A 78 6.02 2.75 0.60
CA SER A 78 7.22 1.99 0.26
C SER A 78 8.34 2.20 1.27
N LEU A 79 8.57 3.43 1.71
CA LEU A 79 9.53 3.72 2.77
C LEU A 79 9.06 3.14 4.11
N SER A 80 7.77 3.30 4.43
CA SER A 80 7.19 2.76 5.67
C SER A 80 7.29 1.23 5.74
N ILE A 81 7.06 0.51 4.63
CA ILE A 81 7.24 -0.95 4.57
C ILE A 81 8.69 -1.35 4.86
N ARG A 82 9.67 -0.65 4.27
CA ARG A 82 11.09 -0.91 4.57
C ARG A 82 11.41 -0.68 6.04
N ALA A 83 10.88 0.39 6.62
CA ALA A 83 11.04 0.69 8.04
C ALA A 83 10.35 -0.36 8.94
N MET A 84 9.15 -0.84 8.59
CA MET A 84 8.48 -1.93 9.30
C MET A 84 9.37 -3.18 9.34
N MET A 85 9.98 -3.54 8.21
CA MET A 85 10.86 -4.71 8.12
C MET A 85 12.15 -4.51 8.93
N GLU A 86 12.73 -3.29 8.98
CA GLU A 86 13.87 -2.99 9.86
C GLU A 86 13.48 -3.10 11.33
N LEU A 87 12.29 -2.64 11.73
CA LEU A 87 11.81 -2.79 13.10
C LEU A 87 11.67 -4.27 13.49
N VAL A 88 11.24 -5.15 12.58
CA VAL A 88 11.22 -6.60 12.79
C VAL A 88 12.65 -7.16 12.95
N SER A 89 13.59 -6.72 12.09
CA SER A 89 15.00 -7.11 12.20
C SER A 89 15.59 -6.72 13.54
N LEU A 90 15.33 -5.49 14.00
CA LEU A 90 15.76 -5.02 15.32
C LEU A 90 15.11 -5.83 16.46
N HIS A 91 13.83 -6.18 16.33
CA HIS A 91 13.12 -7.00 17.32
C HIS A 91 13.75 -8.39 17.47
N ALA A 92 14.03 -9.06 16.35
CA ALA A 92 14.69 -10.36 16.36
C ALA A 92 16.09 -10.30 16.97
N LYS A 93 16.88 -9.28 16.62
CA LYS A 93 18.24 -9.07 17.17
C LYS A 93 18.25 -8.90 18.69
N ARG A 94 17.22 -8.26 19.27
CA ARG A 94 17.08 -8.14 20.75
C ARG A 94 16.95 -9.51 21.43
N SER A 95 16.32 -10.46 20.76
CA SER A 95 16.16 -11.85 21.23
C SER A 95 17.30 -12.77 20.75
N ASN A 96 18.34 -12.20 20.13
CA ASN A 96 19.47 -12.92 19.54
C ASN A 96 19.03 -14.00 18.54
N THR A 97 18.00 -13.69 17.74
CA THR A 97 17.45 -14.57 16.70
C THR A 97 17.55 -13.92 15.33
N ARG A 98 17.47 -14.73 14.27
CA ARG A 98 17.31 -14.24 12.91
C ARG A 98 15.84 -13.89 12.65
N ALA A 99 15.60 -12.76 12.00
CA ALA A 99 14.26 -12.34 11.66
C ALA A 99 13.64 -13.26 10.60
N LYS A 100 12.44 -13.75 10.87
CA LYS A 100 11.61 -14.51 9.93
C LYS A 100 10.23 -13.88 9.86
N VAL A 101 9.72 -13.64 8.66
CA VAL A 101 8.40 -13.06 8.43
C VAL A 101 7.51 -14.02 7.65
N LEU A 102 6.35 -14.32 8.22
CA LEU A 102 5.29 -15.06 7.54
C LEU A 102 4.39 -14.07 6.82
N ALA A 103 4.30 -14.13 5.50
CA ALA A 103 3.62 -13.12 4.68
C ALA A 103 2.56 -13.70 3.75
N GLY A 104 1.48 -12.94 3.51
CA GLY A 104 0.54 -13.23 2.43
C GLY A 104 1.21 -13.15 1.07
N ARG A 105 0.91 -14.10 0.16
CA ARG A 105 1.55 -14.19 -1.17
C ARG A 105 1.26 -13.00 -2.09
N ASN A 106 0.32 -12.13 -1.71
CA ASN A 106 -0.01 -10.88 -2.38
C ASN A 106 0.73 -9.66 -1.81
N ALA A 107 1.83 -9.85 -1.09
CA ALA A 107 2.65 -8.76 -0.58
C ALA A 107 3.25 -7.92 -1.73
N HIS A 108 3.29 -6.61 -1.54
CA HIS A 108 3.86 -5.66 -2.49
C HIS A 108 5.36 -5.91 -2.70
N SER A 109 5.89 -5.65 -3.90
CA SER A 109 7.31 -5.84 -4.25
C SER A 109 8.30 -5.15 -3.31
N THR A 110 7.90 -4.04 -2.69
CA THR A 110 8.71 -3.34 -1.69
C THR A 110 9.00 -4.22 -0.47
N PHE A 111 8.07 -5.09 -0.07
CA PHE A 111 8.30 -6.08 0.99
C PHE A 111 9.46 -7.00 0.64
N LEU A 112 9.52 -7.51 -0.61
CA LEU A 112 10.62 -8.36 -1.08
C LEU A 112 11.96 -7.62 -1.09
N SER A 113 11.99 -6.39 -1.61
CA SER A 113 13.23 -5.60 -1.62
C SER A 113 13.71 -5.28 -0.21
N ALA A 114 12.80 -5.02 0.72
CA ALA A 114 13.15 -4.82 2.13
C ALA A 114 13.74 -6.10 2.76
N ALA A 115 13.11 -7.26 2.53
CA ALA A 115 13.61 -8.53 3.03
C ALA A 115 14.99 -8.88 2.46
N ALA A 116 15.23 -8.64 1.16
CA ALA A 116 16.53 -8.84 0.53
C ALA A 116 17.61 -7.95 1.15
N LEU A 117 17.32 -6.65 1.32
CA LEU A 117 18.30 -5.69 1.88
C LEU A 117 18.64 -6.00 3.35
N LEU A 118 17.66 -6.44 4.11
CA LEU A 118 17.78 -6.71 5.56
C LEU A 118 18.14 -8.16 5.90
N ASP A 119 18.26 -9.03 4.90
CA ASP A 119 18.53 -10.46 5.07
C ASP A 119 17.50 -11.17 5.98
N ILE A 120 16.21 -10.92 5.70
CA ILE A 120 15.09 -11.49 6.44
C ILE A 120 14.56 -12.72 5.72
N ASP A 121 14.38 -13.82 6.46
CA ASP A 121 13.74 -15.03 5.93
C ASP A 121 12.24 -14.82 5.74
N ILE A 122 11.73 -15.28 4.61
CA ILE A 122 10.30 -15.18 4.27
C ILE A 122 9.69 -16.57 4.17
N GLU A 123 8.54 -16.74 4.80
CA GLU A 123 7.62 -17.85 4.55
C GLU A 123 6.29 -17.34 4.02
N TRP A 124 5.66 -18.09 3.12
CA TRP A 124 4.49 -17.63 2.40
C TRP A 124 3.21 -18.33 2.84
N ILE A 125 2.15 -17.55 3.05
CA ILE A 125 0.77 -18.04 3.08
C ILE A 125 0.21 -17.87 1.67
N TYR A 126 -0.14 -18.99 1.04
CA TYR A 126 -0.70 -19.01 -0.30
C TYR A 126 -2.23 -18.87 -0.25
N PRO A 127 -2.83 -18.17 -1.25
CA PRO A 127 -4.29 -18.07 -1.34
C PRO A 127 -4.91 -19.43 -1.66
N GLU A 128 -6.11 -19.69 -1.14
CA GLU A 128 -6.91 -20.84 -1.51
C GLU A 128 -7.66 -20.63 -2.84
N ASN A 129 -7.91 -19.38 -3.19
CA ASN A 129 -8.57 -18.98 -4.44
C ASN A 129 -7.57 -18.86 -5.59
N ARG A 130 -8.10 -18.83 -6.82
CA ARG A 130 -7.31 -18.52 -8.02
C ARG A 130 -7.10 -17.03 -8.12
N GLY A 131 -6.02 -16.66 -8.83
CA GLY A 131 -5.66 -15.25 -9.08
C GLY A 131 -4.54 -14.76 -8.18
N LEU A 132 -3.92 -13.65 -8.61
CA LEU A 132 -2.69 -13.11 -8.05
C LEU A 132 -2.94 -12.02 -7.00
N VAL A 133 -3.93 -11.17 -7.25
CA VAL A 133 -4.06 -9.86 -6.57
C VAL A 133 -4.76 -9.91 -5.21
N SER A 134 -5.22 -11.09 -4.79
CA SER A 134 -5.88 -11.30 -3.50
C SER A 134 -5.37 -12.54 -2.80
N CYS A 135 -5.12 -12.43 -1.49
CA CYS A 135 -4.73 -13.55 -0.63
C CYS A 135 -5.55 -13.50 0.66
N LYS A 136 -6.70 -14.19 0.66
CA LYS A 136 -7.51 -14.28 1.86
C LYS A 136 -6.83 -15.18 2.88
N ILE A 137 -6.50 -14.62 4.04
CA ILE A 137 -5.90 -15.33 5.18
C ILE A 137 -6.96 -15.45 6.27
N THR A 138 -7.28 -16.70 6.64
CA THR A 138 -8.19 -16.96 7.74
C THR A 138 -7.44 -17.14 9.06
N ALA A 139 -8.14 -16.96 10.17
CA ALA A 139 -7.60 -17.21 11.52
C ALA A 139 -7.00 -18.62 11.65
N ALA A 140 -7.67 -19.65 11.15
CA ALA A 140 -7.21 -21.04 11.22
C ALA A 140 -5.94 -21.27 10.38
N MET A 141 -5.87 -20.70 9.16
CA MET A 141 -4.66 -20.77 8.32
C MET A 141 -3.48 -20.12 9.02
N LEU A 142 -3.67 -18.93 9.58
CA LEU A 142 -2.62 -18.21 10.27
C LEU A 142 -2.12 -18.97 11.50
N GLU A 143 -3.02 -19.46 12.35
CA GLU A 143 -2.65 -20.21 13.56
C GLU A 143 -1.84 -21.48 13.22
N ASN A 144 -2.26 -22.21 12.19
CA ASN A 144 -1.53 -23.37 11.70
C ASN A 144 -0.14 -23.00 11.18
N SER A 145 -0.04 -21.94 10.38
CA SER A 145 1.23 -21.49 9.82
C SER A 145 2.21 -20.99 10.90
N ILE A 146 1.75 -20.25 11.90
CA ILE A 146 2.59 -19.78 13.02
C ILE A 146 3.17 -20.96 13.81
N LYS A 147 2.38 -22.00 14.08
CA LYS A 147 2.84 -23.20 14.83
C LYS A 147 3.96 -23.96 14.11
N HIS A 148 4.00 -23.92 12.79
CA HIS A 148 5.04 -24.60 12.00
C HIS A 148 6.27 -23.72 11.74
N SER A 149 6.03 -22.43 11.53
CA SER A 149 7.01 -21.46 11.07
C SER A 149 7.79 -20.79 12.20
N HIS A 150 7.15 -20.56 13.36
CA HIS A 150 7.67 -19.76 14.47
C HIS A 150 8.23 -18.40 13.99
N PRO A 151 7.44 -17.56 13.34
CA PRO A 151 7.90 -16.30 12.77
C PRO A 151 8.13 -15.23 13.84
N THR A 152 9.00 -14.26 13.56
CA THR A 152 9.14 -13.04 14.36
C THR A 152 7.94 -12.12 14.16
N ALA A 153 7.40 -12.08 12.94
CA ALA A 153 6.27 -11.25 12.57
C ALA A 153 5.42 -11.88 11.46
N VAL A 154 4.17 -11.47 11.40
CA VAL A 154 3.24 -11.72 10.29
C VAL A 154 3.05 -10.42 9.51
N PHE A 155 3.08 -10.49 8.17
CA PHE A 155 2.85 -9.37 7.27
C PHE A 155 1.61 -9.61 6.41
N ILE A 156 0.61 -8.72 6.51
CA ILE A 156 -0.68 -8.82 5.82
C ILE A 156 -0.90 -7.56 5.00
N THR A 157 -1.37 -7.71 3.75
CA THR A 157 -1.89 -6.61 2.94
C THR A 157 -3.40 -6.51 3.10
N SER A 158 -3.90 -5.42 3.69
CA SER A 158 -5.33 -5.17 3.91
C SER A 158 -5.62 -3.68 4.01
N PRO A 159 -6.50 -3.12 3.15
CA PRO A 159 -7.23 -3.80 2.05
C PRO A 159 -6.28 -4.33 0.97
N ASP A 160 -6.66 -5.44 0.32
CA ASP A 160 -5.95 -5.88 -0.88
C ASP A 160 -6.33 -5.04 -2.12
N TYR A 161 -5.70 -5.32 -3.26
CA TYR A 161 -5.92 -4.54 -4.47
C TYR A 161 -7.35 -4.61 -5.00
N LEU A 162 -8.05 -5.71 -4.77
CA LEU A 162 -9.46 -5.90 -5.14
C LEU A 162 -10.45 -5.33 -4.11
N GLY A 163 -9.96 -4.79 -3.00
CA GLY A 163 -10.77 -4.21 -1.93
C GLY A 163 -11.30 -5.21 -0.92
N ASN A 164 -10.66 -6.37 -0.77
CA ASN A 164 -10.97 -7.26 0.35
C ASN A 164 -10.28 -6.76 1.62
N ILE A 165 -11.03 -6.68 2.71
CA ILE A 165 -10.53 -6.31 4.04
C ILE A 165 -10.39 -7.58 4.87
N ALA A 166 -9.20 -7.82 5.44
CA ALA A 166 -8.95 -8.96 6.32
C ALA A 166 -9.56 -8.75 7.71
N ASP A 167 -9.85 -9.84 8.40
CA ASP A 167 -10.27 -9.81 9.81
C ASP A 167 -9.05 -9.57 10.72
N ILE A 168 -8.55 -8.34 10.70
CA ILE A 168 -7.33 -7.93 11.43
C ILE A 168 -7.45 -8.24 12.91
N LYS A 169 -8.64 -8.08 13.51
CA LYS A 169 -8.84 -8.34 14.94
C LYS A 169 -8.53 -9.78 15.30
N SER A 170 -9.14 -10.73 14.60
CA SER A 170 -8.87 -12.17 14.85
C SER A 170 -7.42 -12.54 14.55
N LEU A 171 -6.80 -11.95 13.50
CA LEU A 171 -5.41 -12.20 13.17
C LEU A 171 -4.46 -11.64 14.25
N ALA A 172 -4.74 -10.45 14.79
CA ALA A 172 -3.98 -9.84 15.88
C ALA A 172 -4.04 -10.69 17.16
N GLU A 173 -5.23 -11.15 17.54
CA GLU A 173 -5.41 -12.04 18.70
C GLU A 173 -4.57 -13.32 18.60
N ILE A 174 -4.45 -13.89 17.39
CA ILE A 174 -3.62 -15.08 17.16
C ILE A 174 -2.14 -14.74 17.25
N CYS A 175 -1.69 -13.66 16.61
CA CYS A 175 -0.31 -13.21 16.65
C CYS A 175 0.14 -12.97 18.11
N HIS A 176 -0.63 -12.19 18.85
CA HIS A 176 -0.29 -11.81 20.23
C HIS A 176 -0.25 -13.02 21.19
N ARG A 177 -1.18 -13.99 21.05
CA ARG A 177 -1.13 -15.23 21.84
C ARG A 177 0.13 -16.06 21.58
N ASN A 178 0.77 -15.88 20.45
CA ASN A 178 1.99 -16.58 20.07
C ASN A 178 3.26 -15.70 20.21
N ASN A 179 3.14 -14.49 20.77
CA ASN A 179 4.23 -13.50 20.87
C ASN A 179 4.84 -13.14 19.52
N VAL A 180 4.02 -13.02 18.48
CA VAL A 180 4.38 -12.65 17.11
C VAL A 180 3.83 -11.27 16.82
N LEU A 181 4.62 -10.40 16.18
CA LEU A 181 4.16 -9.06 15.76
C LEU A 181 3.23 -9.17 14.56
N LEU A 182 2.16 -8.36 14.53
CA LEU A 182 1.33 -8.19 13.35
C LEU A 182 1.65 -6.87 12.64
N LEU A 183 2.11 -6.98 11.40
CA LEU A 183 2.39 -5.87 10.49
C LEU A 183 1.32 -5.82 9.42
N VAL A 184 0.75 -4.65 9.17
CA VAL A 184 -0.28 -4.49 8.14
C VAL A 184 0.13 -3.43 7.11
N ASP A 185 0.21 -3.84 5.85
CA ASP A 185 0.25 -2.93 4.72
C ASP A 185 -1.18 -2.48 4.41
N ASN A 186 -1.53 -1.31 4.91
CA ASN A 186 -2.83 -0.66 4.75
C ASN A 186 -2.76 0.47 3.69
N ALA A 187 -1.89 0.34 2.70
CA ALA A 187 -1.65 1.39 1.71
C ALA A 187 -2.92 1.95 1.05
N HIS A 188 -3.99 1.16 0.96
CA HIS A 188 -5.28 1.57 0.40
C HIS A 188 -6.32 1.97 1.46
N GLY A 189 -5.99 1.92 2.76
CA GLY A 189 -6.98 1.99 3.83
C GLY A 189 -6.82 3.15 4.83
N ALA A 190 -6.05 4.19 4.55
CA ALA A 190 -5.87 5.31 5.50
C ALA A 190 -7.22 5.90 5.98
N TYR A 191 -8.21 6.01 5.10
CA TYR A 191 -9.55 6.52 5.42
C TYR A 191 -10.38 5.59 6.32
N LEU A 192 -10.02 4.31 6.46
CA LEU A 192 -10.75 3.32 7.29
C LEU A 192 -10.81 3.73 8.76
N LYS A 193 -9.86 4.57 9.21
CA LYS A 193 -9.84 5.18 10.53
C LYS A 193 -11.06 6.06 10.80
N PHE A 194 -11.54 6.72 9.78
CA PHE A 194 -12.57 7.77 9.85
C PHE A 194 -13.97 7.26 9.49
N LEU A 195 -14.14 5.96 9.26
CA LEU A 195 -15.46 5.36 9.14
C LEU A 195 -16.22 5.47 10.47
N GLN A 196 -17.54 5.53 10.44
CA GLN A 196 -18.37 5.49 11.66
C GLN A 196 -18.07 4.26 12.53
N ASN A 197 -17.75 3.13 11.89
CA ASN A 197 -17.18 1.96 12.54
C ASN A 197 -15.71 1.88 12.12
N ASP A 198 -14.81 2.36 12.95
CA ASP A 198 -13.36 2.38 12.71
C ASP A 198 -12.85 0.96 12.36
N ARG A 199 -12.28 0.82 11.17
CA ARG A 199 -11.71 -0.43 10.65
C ARG A 199 -10.21 -0.34 10.40
N HIS A 200 -9.57 0.69 10.91
CA HIS A 200 -8.14 0.85 10.73
C HIS A 200 -7.35 -0.25 11.46
N PRO A 201 -6.32 -0.84 10.84
CA PRO A 201 -5.57 -1.96 11.43
C PRO A 201 -5.04 -1.68 12.84
N ILE A 202 -4.56 -0.47 13.13
CA ILE A 202 -4.08 -0.10 14.47
C ILE A 202 -5.20 -0.23 15.51
N THR A 203 -6.40 0.23 15.20
CA THR A 203 -7.56 0.11 16.08
C THR A 203 -7.98 -1.34 16.28
N LEU A 204 -7.75 -2.19 15.28
CA LEU A 204 -8.09 -3.61 15.30
C LEU A 204 -6.99 -4.50 15.89
N GLY A 205 -5.86 -3.92 16.33
CA GLY A 205 -4.82 -4.63 17.08
C GLY A 205 -3.54 -4.91 16.31
N ALA A 206 -3.32 -4.36 15.10
CA ALA A 206 -2.01 -4.43 14.46
C ALA A 206 -0.96 -3.69 15.29
N ASP A 207 0.26 -4.24 15.39
CA ASP A 207 1.36 -3.62 16.12
C ASP A 207 1.97 -2.46 15.32
N VAL A 208 2.15 -2.66 14.03
CA VAL A 208 2.69 -1.66 13.11
C VAL A 208 1.86 -1.66 11.83
N CYS A 209 1.60 -0.48 11.29
CA CYS A 209 0.83 -0.32 10.07
C CYS A 209 1.46 0.77 9.19
N CYS A 210 1.34 0.64 7.88
CA CYS A 210 1.68 1.72 6.96
C CYS A 210 0.49 2.13 6.10
N ASP A 211 0.37 3.44 5.85
CA ASP A 211 -0.65 4.02 4.98
C ASP A 211 0.00 4.80 3.84
N SER A 212 -0.52 4.64 2.61
CA SER A 212 -0.29 5.61 1.55
C SER A 212 -1.38 6.68 1.62
N ALA A 213 -1.15 7.74 2.40
CA ALA A 213 -2.12 8.82 2.59
C ALA A 213 -2.63 9.36 1.24
N HIS A 214 -1.71 9.53 0.29
CA HIS A 214 -2.00 10.07 -1.05
C HIS A 214 -2.95 9.21 -1.91
N LYS A 215 -3.22 7.96 -1.54
CA LYS A 215 -4.14 7.10 -2.31
C LYS A 215 -5.61 7.36 -1.95
N THR A 216 -5.90 7.72 -0.71
CA THR A 216 -7.28 7.78 -0.21
C THR A 216 -7.61 9.04 0.58
N LEU A 217 -6.63 9.86 0.92
CA LEU A 217 -6.78 11.16 1.56
C LEU A 217 -6.28 12.27 0.62
N PRO A 218 -6.69 13.53 0.78
CA PRO A 218 -6.29 14.64 -0.07
C PRO A 218 -4.84 15.09 0.19
N VAL A 219 -3.90 14.20 -0.07
CA VAL A 219 -2.46 14.37 0.15
C VAL A 219 -1.72 14.23 -1.18
N LEU A 220 -0.66 15.00 -1.38
CA LEU A 220 0.19 14.91 -2.56
C LEU A 220 0.84 13.53 -2.67
N THR A 221 1.03 13.06 -3.92
CA THR A 221 1.71 11.79 -4.21
C THR A 221 3.05 11.72 -3.49
N GLY A 222 3.29 10.60 -2.81
CA GLY A 222 4.46 10.39 -1.95
C GLY A 222 4.15 10.57 -0.46
N GLY A 223 3.05 11.24 -0.07
CA GLY A 223 2.67 11.33 1.33
C GLY A 223 2.15 10.00 1.90
N GLY A 224 2.70 9.60 3.03
CA GLY A 224 2.34 8.36 3.71
C GLY A 224 2.66 8.40 5.20
N TYR A 225 2.27 7.34 5.89
CA TYR A 225 2.45 7.20 7.33
C TYR A 225 3.08 5.85 7.68
N LEU A 226 3.87 5.85 8.76
CA LEU A 226 4.22 4.68 9.55
C LEU A 226 3.56 4.85 10.92
N HIS A 227 2.70 3.93 11.31
CA HIS A 227 1.95 3.95 12.56
C HIS A 227 2.44 2.84 13.49
N ILE A 228 2.68 3.19 14.76
CA ILE A 228 3.01 2.25 15.85
C ILE A 228 1.87 2.26 16.85
N SER A 229 1.35 1.07 17.18
CA SER A 229 0.26 0.89 18.14
C SER A 229 0.69 1.19 19.59
N HIS A 230 -0.25 1.58 20.45
CA HIS A 230 -0.04 1.66 21.89
C HIS A 230 0.26 0.30 22.53
N THR A 231 -0.21 -0.81 21.94
CA THR A 231 0.00 -2.18 22.42
C THR A 231 1.31 -2.78 21.94
N ALA A 232 1.93 -2.20 20.93
CA ALA A 232 3.22 -2.63 20.42
C ALA A 232 4.36 -2.39 21.43
N PRO A 233 5.44 -3.21 21.43
CA PRO A 233 6.60 -2.98 22.27
C PRO A 233 7.17 -1.56 22.12
N ASP A 234 7.47 -0.89 23.23
CA ASP A 234 7.89 0.51 23.29
C ASP A 234 9.07 0.83 22.37
N PHE A 235 10.03 -0.08 22.31
CA PHE A 235 11.23 0.10 21.51
C PHE A 235 10.93 0.25 20.01
N LEU A 236 9.79 -0.23 19.48
CA LEU A 236 9.40 -0.02 18.08
C LEU A 236 9.13 1.47 17.84
N ALA A 237 8.40 2.13 18.74
CA ALA A 237 8.17 3.57 18.65
C ALA A 237 9.45 4.39 18.84
N GLU A 238 10.34 3.97 19.74
CA GLU A 238 11.63 4.61 19.98
C GLU A 238 12.55 4.57 18.74
N ASN A 239 12.49 3.47 17.97
CA ASN A 239 13.32 3.26 16.80
C ASN A 239 12.65 3.61 15.46
N ALA A 240 11.40 4.04 15.43
CA ALA A 240 10.65 4.29 14.20
C ALA A 240 11.32 5.33 13.28
N ASN A 241 11.73 6.48 13.82
CA ASN A 241 12.43 7.50 13.02
C ASN A 241 13.77 7.00 12.47
N ARG A 242 14.54 6.27 13.28
CA ARG A 242 15.79 5.64 12.83
C ARG A 242 15.53 4.63 11.70
N ALA A 243 14.52 3.77 11.84
CA ALA A 243 14.16 2.79 10.82
C ALA A 243 13.77 3.46 9.49
N MET A 244 13.04 4.58 9.55
CA MET A 244 12.72 5.38 8.36
C MET A 244 13.97 5.99 7.75
N SER A 245 14.85 6.60 8.55
CA SER A 245 16.03 7.33 8.06
C SER A 245 17.05 6.46 7.32
N ILE A 246 17.12 5.15 7.60
CA ILE A 246 18.05 4.22 6.93
C ILE A 246 17.77 4.11 5.42
N PHE A 247 16.50 4.26 5.01
CA PHE A 247 16.08 4.06 3.62
C PHE A 247 15.64 5.34 2.93
N ALA A 248 15.51 6.43 3.68
CA ALA A 248 14.95 7.67 3.20
C ALA A 248 15.99 8.56 2.50
N SER A 249 15.50 9.41 1.62
CA SER A 249 16.26 10.57 1.14
C SER A 249 16.53 11.55 2.28
N THR A 250 17.69 12.18 2.26
CA THR A 250 18.04 13.29 3.16
C THR A 250 17.42 14.62 2.72
N SER A 251 16.66 14.65 1.61
CA SER A 251 16.03 15.84 1.05
C SER A 251 14.54 15.61 0.85
N PRO A 252 13.73 15.54 1.93
CA PRO A 252 12.29 15.33 1.82
C PRO A 252 11.60 16.54 1.19
N SER A 253 10.56 16.30 0.40
CA SER A 253 9.73 17.37 -0.16
C SER A 253 8.87 18.02 0.91
N TYR A 254 9.11 19.30 1.19
CA TYR A 254 8.26 20.08 2.09
C TYR A 254 6.85 20.34 1.54
N LEU A 255 6.62 20.24 0.24
CA LEU A 255 5.27 20.28 -0.35
C LEU A 255 4.45 19.06 0.11
N ILE A 256 5.07 17.88 0.13
CA ILE A 256 4.44 16.66 0.63
C ILE A 256 4.16 16.78 2.13
N LEU A 257 5.12 17.27 2.92
CA LEU A 257 4.94 17.45 4.36
C LEU A 257 3.83 18.45 4.68
N GLN A 258 3.73 19.56 3.95
CA GLN A 258 2.62 20.51 4.07
C GLN A 258 1.28 19.86 3.73
N SER A 259 1.22 19.00 2.70
CA SER A 259 -0.03 18.31 2.35
C SER A 259 -0.49 17.33 3.44
N LEU A 260 0.45 16.66 4.14
CA LEU A 260 0.16 15.80 5.30
C LEU A 260 -0.31 16.63 6.50
N ASP A 261 0.31 17.80 6.72
CA ASP A 261 -0.06 18.72 7.79
C ASP A 261 -1.47 19.31 7.60
N LEU A 262 -1.79 19.74 6.37
CA LEU A 262 -3.15 20.20 6.00
C LEU A 262 -4.18 19.06 6.07
N ALA A 263 -3.78 17.83 5.78
CA ALA A 263 -4.67 16.69 5.91
C ALA A 263 -5.11 16.48 7.39
N ASN A 264 -4.23 16.73 8.38
CA ASN A 264 -4.61 16.65 9.79
C ASN A 264 -5.75 17.63 10.11
N GLU A 265 -5.63 18.89 9.67
CA GLU A 265 -6.68 19.89 9.85
C GLU A 265 -7.99 19.47 9.19
N TYR A 266 -7.92 19.05 7.92
CA TYR A 266 -9.06 18.60 7.16
C TYR A 266 -9.77 17.40 7.79
N LEU A 267 -9.02 16.39 8.23
CA LEU A 267 -9.56 15.18 8.86
C LEU A 267 -10.20 15.46 10.21
N SER A 268 -9.67 16.43 10.98
CA SER A 268 -10.25 16.86 12.26
C SER A 268 -11.50 17.75 12.10
N GLY A 269 -11.78 18.26 10.92
CA GLY A 269 -12.81 19.26 10.61
C GLY A 269 -14.12 18.72 10.02
N GLY A 270 -14.67 17.58 10.52
CA GLY A 270 -15.95 17.06 10.04
C GLY A 270 -15.82 16.05 8.89
N TYR A 271 -14.62 15.48 8.71
CA TYR A 271 -14.39 14.47 7.66
C TYR A 271 -15.20 13.19 7.87
N ILE A 272 -15.43 12.77 9.12
CA ILE A 272 -16.22 11.58 9.44
C ILE A 272 -17.64 11.70 8.89
N GLU A 273 -18.28 12.84 9.06
CA GLU A 273 -19.62 13.12 8.56
C GLU A 273 -19.64 13.16 7.02
N LYS A 274 -18.66 13.83 6.41
CA LYS A 274 -18.49 13.90 4.95
C LYS A 274 -18.31 12.50 4.37
N LEU A 275 -17.43 11.70 4.97
CA LEU A 275 -17.16 10.33 4.57
C LEU A 275 -18.41 9.45 4.68
N ALA A 276 -19.16 9.52 5.79
CA ALA A 276 -20.38 8.75 5.99
C ALA A 276 -21.49 9.09 4.97
N VAL A 277 -21.61 10.37 4.57
CA VAL A 277 -22.51 10.77 3.51
C VAL A 277 -22.08 10.20 2.16
N PHE A 278 -20.78 10.28 1.87
CA PHE A 278 -20.23 9.78 0.62
C PHE A 278 -20.31 8.25 0.53
N GLU A 279 -20.01 7.53 1.62
CA GLU A 279 -20.13 6.06 1.68
C GLU A 279 -21.55 5.60 1.33
N ARG A 280 -22.58 6.27 1.84
CA ARG A 280 -23.98 5.95 1.48
C ARG A 280 -24.25 6.09 -0.01
N LYS A 281 -23.71 7.16 -0.66
CA LYS A 281 -23.86 7.37 -2.12
C LYS A 281 -23.16 6.26 -2.91
N VAL A 282 -21.96 5.87 -2.49
CA VAL A 282 -21.21 4.80 -3.15
C VAL A 282 -21.93 3.45 -2.97
N ASN A 283 -22.44 3.16 -1.80
CA ASN A 283 -23.21 1.93 -1.54
C ASN A 283 -24.52 1.86 -2.37
N ASP A 284 -25.21 2.98 -2.55
CA ASP A 284 -26.38 3.06 -3.45
C ASP A 284 -25.99 2.75 -4.90
N ILE A 285 -24.86 3.32 -5.38
CA ILE A 285 -24.34 3.04 -6.72
C ILE A 285 -23.96 1.56 -6.85
N LYS A 286 -23.26 0.97 -5.87
CA LYS A 286 -22.89 -0.45 -5.88
C LYS A 286 -24.12 -1.34 -5.98
N SER A 287 -25.16 -1.08 -5.17
CA SER A 287 -26.42 -1.83 -5.23
C SER A 287 -27.07 -1.76 -6.61
N LYS A 288 -27.21 -0.56 -7.17
CA LYS A 288 -27.79 -0.36 -8.50
C LYS A 288 -26.99 -1.04 -9.62
N LEU A 289 -25.64 -1.05 -9.52
CA LEU A 289 -24.79 -1.77 -10.47
C LEU A 289 -24.96 -3.29 -10.37
N GLN A 290 -25.13 -3.82 -9.16
CA GLN A 290 -25.44 -5.23 -8.96
C GLN A 290 -26.82 -5.60 -9.54
N ASP A 291 -27.85 -4.78 -9.32
CA ASP A 291 -29.17 -4.94 -9.89
C ASP A 291 -29.14 -4.89 -11.43
N PHE A 292 -28.26 -4.07 -12.01
CA PHE A 292 -28.02 -4.01 -13.45
C PHE A 292 -27.34 -5.26 -14.01
N GLY A 293 -26.72 -6.08 -13.15
CA GLY A 293 -26.12 -7.36 -13.49
C GLY A 293 -24.61 -7.42 -13.43
N TYR A 294 -23.92 -6.43 -12.88
CA TYR A 294 -22.50 -6.49 -12.57
C TYR A 294 -22.21 -7.37 -11.36
N ILE A 295 -21.11 -8.10 -11.40
CA ILE A 295 -20.56 -8.79 -10.25
C ILE A 295 -19.49 -7.90 -9.64
N LEU A 296 -19.78 -7.32 -8.47
CA LEU A 296 -18.85 -6.55 -7.68
C LEU A 296 -18.18 -7.43 -6.63
N ILE A 297 -16.89 -7.22 -6.41
CA ILE A 297 -16.11 -7.94 -5.42
C ILE A 297 -15.43 -6.98 -4.45
N GLY A 298 -14.91 -7.52 -3.34
CA GLY A 298 -14.33 -6.71 -2.27
C GLY A 298 -15.37 -6.16 -1.30
N SER A 299 -14.91 -5.80 -0.11
CA SER A 299 -15.74 -5.26 1.00
C SER A 299 -15.35 -3.83 1.39
N GLU A 300 -14.38 -3.24 0.68
CA GLU A 300 -13.92 -1.88 0.91
C GLU A 300 -15.00 -0.86 0.50
N PRO A 301 -15.38 0.07 1.39
CA PRO A 301 -16.48 1.01 1.12
C PRO A 301 -16.28 1.87 -0.13
N LEU A 302 -15.10 2.45 -0.31
CA LEU A 302 -14.81 3.44 -1.34
C LEU A 302 -14.20 2.87 -2.62
N LYS A 303 -14.20 1.55 -2.79
CA LYS A 303 -13.69 0.89 -4.00
C LYS A 303 -14.83 0.18 -4.73
N ILE A 304 -14.91 0.35 -6.05
CA ILE A 304 -15.79 -0.42 -6.92
C ILE A 304 -14.90 -1.33 -7.76
N THR A 305 -14.93 -2.62 -7.45
CA THR A 305 -14.18 -3.64 -8.20
C THR A 305 -15.17 -4.50 -8.98
N ILE A 306 -15.07 -4.43 -10.31
CA ILE A 306 -15.96 -5.12 -11.24
C ILE A 306 -15.26 -6.37 -11.76
N SER A 307 -15.87 -7.54 -11.58
CA SER A 307 -15.49 -8.74 -12.33
C SER A 307 -16.08 -8.63 -13.73
N THR A 308 -15.24 -8.39 -14.74
CA THR A 308 -15.69 -8.00 -16.07
C THR A 308 -16.06 -9.17 -16.97
N LYS A 309 -15.43 -10.34 -16.81
CA LYS A 309 -15.68 -11.54 -17.63
C LYS A 309 -17.11 -12.08 -17.57
N PRO A 310 -17.79 -12.11 -16.41
CA PRO A 310 -19.21 -12.48 -16.39
C PRO A 310 -20.12 -11.53 -17.15
N PHE A 311 -19.68 -10.29 -17.36
CA PHE A 311 -20.38 -9.29 -18.18
C PHE A 311 -19.99 -9.34 -19.67
N GLY A 312 -18.99 -10.18 -20.02
CA GLY A 312 -18.58 -10.49 -21.38
C GLY A 312 -17.40 -9.68 -21.93
N TYR A 313 -16.57 -9.12 -21.04
CA TYR A 313 -15.39 -8.35 -21.40
C TYR A 313 -14.16 -8.82 -20.65
N THR A 314 -12.98 -8.66 -21.24
CA THR A 314 -11.75 -8.65 -20.45
C THR A 314 -11.66 -7.32 -19.68
N GLY A 315 -10.87 -7.28 -18.60
CA GLY A 315 -10.67 -6.01 -17.89
C GLY A 315 -9.99 -4.95 -18.75
N MET A 316 -9.09 -5.35 -19.67
CA MET A 316 -8.47 -4.43 -20.64
C MET A 316 -9.49 -3.79 -21.59
N ASP A 317 -10.38 -4.61 -22.20
CA ASP A 317 -11.41 -4.09 -23.09
C ASP A 317 -12.37 -3.17 -22.34
N PHE A 318 -12.75 -3.56 -21.11
CA PHE A 318 -13.65 -2.78 -20.28
C PHE A 318 -13.03 -1.44 -19.87
N ALA A 319 -11.76 -1.44 -19.46
CA ALA A 319 -11.01 -0.22 -19.14
C ALA A 319 -10.86 0.71 -20.37
N GLY A 320 -10.71 0.13 -21.59
CA GLY A 320 -10.71 0.87 -22.84
C GLY A 320 -12.01 1.64 -23.05
N ILE A 321 -13.16 0.98 -22.88
CA ILE A 321 -14.50 1.63 -22.99
C ILE A 321 -14.66 2.76 -21.96
N LEU A 322 -14.22 2.54 -20.72
CA LEU A 322 -14.27 3.57 -19.68
C LEU A 322 -13.40 4.78 -20.06
N LYS A 323 -12.20 4.53 -20.59
CA LYS A 323 -11.26 5.57 -21.03
C LYS A 323 -11.83 6.41 -22.17
N GLU A 324 -12.49 5.80 -23.16
CA GLU A 324 -13.18 6.51 -24.24
C GLU A 324 -14.31 7.40 -23.72
N SER A 325 -14.93 7.02 -22.60
CA SER A 325 -15.92 7.82 -21.87
C SER A 325 -15.29 8.83 -20.91
N GLY A 326 -13.95 8.97 -20.90
CA GLY A 326 -13.20 9.87 -20.03
C GLY A 326 -13.16 9.45 -18.56
N ILE A 327 -13.28 8.14 -18.29
CA ILE A 327 -13.11 7.56 -16.95
C ILE A 327 -11.80 6.76 -16.94
N VAL A 328 -10.85 7.19 -16.11
CA VAL A 328 -9.57 6.50 -15.94
C VAL A 328 -9.66 5.68 -14.65
N CYS A 329 -9.52 4.36 -14.76
CA CYS A 329 -9.55 3.45 -13.62
C CYS A 329 -8.19 3.37 -12.93
N GLU A 330 -8.19 3.01 -11.64
CA GLU A 330 -6.99 2.78 -10.83
C GLU A 330 -6.19 1.59 -11.35
N PHE A 331 -6.89 0.50 -11.69
CA PHE A 331 -6.27 -0.75 -12.07
C PHE A 331 -7.19 -1.55 -12.99
N TYR A 332 -6.59 -2.32 -13.87
CA TYR A 332 -7.25 -3.40 -14.61
C TYR A 332 -6.28 -4.53 -14.92
N ASP A 333 -6.80 -5.73 -14.97
CA ASP A 333 -6.12 -6.94 -15.43
C ASP A 333 -7.07 -7.75 -16.32
N PRO A 334 -6.73 -8.99 -16.75
CA PRO A 334 -7.65 -9.78 -17.57
C PRO A 334 -9.03 -10.04 -16.97
N ASP A 335 -9.20 -9.93 -15.64
CA ASP A 335 -10.41 -10.35 -14.91
C ASP A 335 -11.19 -9.19 -14.31
N PHE A 336 -10.52 -8.08 -13.96
CA PHE A 336 -11.08 -7.04 -13.13
C PHE A 336 -10.81 -5.63 -13.63
N VAL A 337 -11.69 -4.71 -13.24
CA VAL A 337 -11.46 -3.27 -13.27
C VAL A 337 -11.72 -2.71 -11.87
N VAL A 338 -10.84 -1.86 -11.38
CA VAL A 338 -10.91 -1.25 -10.06
C VAL A 338 -11.04 0.26 -10.19
N LEU A 339 -12.08 0.82 -9.57
CA LEU A 339 -12.32 2.26 -9.44
C LEU A 339 -12.13 2.63 -7.97
N MET A 340 -11.28 3.61 -7.70
CA MET A 340 -11.07 4.18 -6.36
C MET A 340 -11.79 5.51 -6.27
N LEU A 341 -12.56 5.68 -5.21
CA LEU A 341 -13.36 6.87 -4.95
C LEU A 341 -12.93 7.50 -3.62
N THR A 342 -13.10 8.81 -3.53
CA THR A 342 -12.88 9.56 -2.29
C THR A 342 -13.99 10.57 -2.10
N PRO A 343 -14.23 11.11 -0.88
CA PRO A 343 -15.20 12.17 -0.65
C PRO A 343 -14.92 13.49 -1.39
N GLU A 344 -13.81 13.55 -2.15
CA GLU A 344 -13.46 14.68 -3.00
C GLU A 344 -14.20 14.65 -4.36
N PHE A 345 -14.85 13.53 -4.69
CA PHE A 345 -15.72 13.45 -5.87
C PHE A 345 -17.01 14.24 -5.67
N GLU A 346 -17.42 14.94 -6.72
CA GLU A 346 -18.72 15.63 -6.77
C GLU A 346 -19.84 14.68 -7.23
N ASP A 347 -21.10 15.08 -6.99
CA ASP A 347 -22.27 14.29 -7.41
C ASP A 347 -22.35 14.12 -8.93
N PHE A 348 -21.80 15.05 -9.70
CA PHE A 348 -21.69 14.95 -11.15
C PHE A 348 -20.80 13.79 -11.57
N ASP A 349 -19.64 13.61 -10.91
CA ASP A 349 -18.71 12.52 -11.20
C ASP A 349 -19.34 11.16 -10.91
N LEU A 350 -20.02 11.03 -9.78
CA LEU A 350 -20.72 9.80 -9.41
C LEU A 350 -21.83 9.44 -10.40
N LYS A 351 -22.60 10.43 -10.85
CA LYS A 351 -23.64 10.24 -11.91
C LYS A 351 -23.01 9.81 -13.23
N ARG A 352 -21.88 10.41 -13.62
CA ARG A 352 -21.15 10.08 -14.85
C ARG A 352 -20.67 8.64 -14.81
N ILE A 353 -20.04 8.20 -13.71
CA ILE A 353 -19.59 6.82 -13.51
C ILE A 353 -20.77 5.86 -13.67
N PHE A 354 -21.88 6.10 -12.97
CA PHE A 354 -23.06 5.25 -13.01
C PHE A 354 -23.69 5.19 -14.41
N SER A 355 -23.91 6.34 -15.08
CA SER A 355 -24.49 6.39 -16.42
C SER A 355 -23.61 5.69 -17.45
N THR A 356 -22.29 5.86 -17.38
CA THR A 356 -21.36 5.18 -18.28
C THR A 356 -21.41 3.66 -18.07
N LEU A 357 -21.32 3.19 -16.83
CA LEU A 357 -21.36 1.75 -16.56
C LEU A 357 -22.69 1.12 -17.02
N THR A 358 -23.82 1.79 -16.82
CA THR A 358 -25.14 1.29 -17.25
C THR A 358 -25.41 1.41 -18.74
N SER A 359 -24.63 2.17 -19.49
CA SER A 359 -24.71 2.22 -20.95
C SER A 359 -23.95 1.09 -21.66
N ILE A 360 -23.06 0.37 -20.96
CA ILE A 360 -22.29 -0.73 -21.54
C ILE A 360 -23.21 -1.94 -21.74
N ALA A 361 -23.31 -2.41 -22.97
CA ALA A 361 -24.12 -3.57 -23.29
C ALA A 361 -23.49 -4.87 -22.77
N LYS A 362 -24.30 -5.74 -22.12
CA LYS A 362 -23.85 -7.06 -21.71
C LYS A 362 -23.59 -7.94 -22.92
N ARG A 363 -22.47 -8.69 -22.90
CA ARG A 363 -22.07 -9.66 -23.94
C ARG A 363 -22.09 -11.09 -23.38
N THR A 364 -21.81 -12.05 -24.24
CA THR A 364 -21.65 -13.45 -23.82
C THR A 364 -20.50 -13.57 -22.80
N PRO A 365 -20.71 -14.19 -21.62
CA PRO A 365 -19.70 -14.33 -20.59
C PRO A 365 -18.44 -15.05 -21.08
N ILE A 366 -17.28 -14.57 -20.67
CA ILE A 366 -15.98 -15.18 -20.91
C ILE A 366 -15.71 -16.20 -19.80
N LYS A 367 -15.51 -17.47 -20.16
CA LYS A 367 -15.36 -18.60 -19.21
C LYS A 367 -13.92 -18.86 -18.75
N ILE A 368 -12.94 -18.24 -19.41
CA ILE A 368 -11.51 -18.41 -19.05
C ILE A 368 -11.27 -17.91 -17.65
N GLN A 369 -10.71 -18.75 -16.78
CA GLN A 369 -10.38 -18.42 -15.40
C GLN A 369 -8.89 -18.10 -15.28
N PRO A 370 -8.48 -17.25 -14.31
CA PRO A 370 -7.08 -17.02 -14.03
C PRO A 370 -6.41 -18.32 -13.57
N PRO A 371 -5.13 -18.52 -13.88
CA PRO A 371 -4.35 -19.63 -13.33
C PRO A 371 -4.21 -19.47 -11.80
N SER A 372 -3.97 -20.57 -11.11
CA SER A 372 -3.63 -20.53 -9.70
C SER A 372 -2.22 -19.96 -9.53
N VAL A 373 -1.97 -19.25 -8.42
CA VAL A 373 -0.62 -18.76 -8.07
C VAL A 373 0.33 -19.96 -8.03
N ALA A 374 1.47 -19.85 -8.72
CA ALA A 374 2.47 -20.90 -8.76
C ALA A 374 3.05 -21.14 -7.36
N ARG A 375 3.17 -22.42 -6.98
CA ARG A 375 3.97 -22.86 -5.85
C ARG A 375 5.26 -23.41 -6.43
N ALA A 376 6.35 -22.68 -6.24
CA ALA A 376 7.64 -23.04 -6.78
C ALA A 376 8.62 -23.36 -5.65
N GLU A 377 9.60 -24.20 -5.95
CA GLU A 377 10.73 -24.47 -5.05
C GLU A 377 11.61 -23.24 -4.95
N SER A 378 11.95 -22.82 -3.74
CA SER A 378 12.94 -21.78 -3.50
C SER A 378 14.34 -22.40 -3.47
N LYS A 379 15.15 -22.11 -4.50
CA LYS A 379 16.52 -22.60 -4.63
C LYS A 379 17.53 -21.65 -3.99
N MET A 380 17.19 -20.39 -3.88
CA MET A 380 18.02 -19.34 -3.28
C MET A 380 17.15 -18.48 -2.36
N SER A 381 17.77 -17.83 -1.38
CA SER A 381 17.08 -16.78 -0.62
C SER A 381 16.71 -15.61 -1.54
N VAL A 382 15.71 -14.82 -1.13
CA VAL A 382 15.33 -13.59 -1.84
C VAL A 382 16.52 -12.66 -2.00
N ARG A 383 17.38 -12.56 -0.96
CA ARG A 383 18.60 -11.75 -0.98
C ARG A 383 19.60 -12.24 -2.01
N GLU A 384 19.95 -13.52 -1.97
CA GLU A 384 20.93 -14.10 -2.90
C GLU A 384 20.47 -13.92 -4.35
N ALA A 385 19.22 -14.19 -4.65
CA ALA A 385 18.69 -14.07 -6.00
C ALA A 385 18.61 -12.62 -6.49
N MET A 386 18.09 -11.72 -5.66
CA MET A 386 17.89 -10.31 -6.04
C MET A 386 19.21 -9.56 -6.24
N LEU A 387 20.27 -9.94 -5.53
CA LEU A 387 21.59 -9.31 -5.61
C LEU A 387 22.57 -10.06 -6.54
N ALA A 388 22.16 -11.18 -7.15
CA ALA A 388 22.96 -11.91 -8.10
C ALA A 388 23.03 -11.20 -9.48
N PRO A 389 24.10 -11.40 -10.26
CA PRO A 389 24.10 -11.07 -11.68
C PRO A 389 22.91 -11.74 -12.37
N SER A 390 22.23 -11.01 -13.25
CA SER A 390 21.04 -11.49 -13.91
C SER A 390 21.04 -11.20 -15.40
N VAL A 391 20.22 -11.93 -16.14
CA VAL A 391 20.00 -11.75 -17.57
C VAL A 391 18.52 -11.81 -17.89
N GLU A 392 18.09 -10.96 -18.81
CA GLU A 392 16.71 -10.97 -19.32
C GLU A 392 16.54 -12.08 -20.34
N VAL A 393 15.47 -12.87 -20.19
CA VAL A 393 15.11 -13.95 -21.11
C VAL A 393 13.61 -13.89 -21.41
N ASP A 394 13.22 -14.46 -22.55
CA ASP A 394 11.81 -14.69 -22.85
C ASP A 394 11.21 -15.70 -21.85
N VAL A 395 9.98 -15.46 -21.41
CA VAL A 395 9.28 -16.35 -20.46
C VAL A 395 9.26 -17.80 -20.93
N LYS A 396 9.07 -18.05 -22.24
CA LYS A 396 9.07 -19.42 -22.82
C LYS A 396 10.38 -20.19 -22.61
N ASP A 397 11.51 -19.49 -22.48
CA ASP A 397 12.87 -20.06 -22.38
C ASP A 397 13.37 -20.10 -20.92
N SER A 398 12.49 -19.82 -19.95
CA SER A 398 12.84 -19.66 -18.54
C SER A 398 12.53 -20.86 -17.64
N VAL A 399 11.89 -21.91 -18.16
CA VAL A 399 11.59 -23.12 -17.37
C VAL A 399 12.84 -23.69 -16.71
N SER A 400 12.73 -24.06 -15.43
CA SER A 400 13.83 -24.59 -14.58
C SER A 400 14.95 -23.58 -14.28
N LYS A 401 14.81 -22.32 -14.67
CA LYS A 401 15.73 -21.24 -14.27
C LYS A 401 15.29 -20.64 -12.93
N THR A 402 16.24 -20.03 -12.21
CA THR A 402 15.95 -19.32 -10.95
C THR A 402 15.64 -17.86 -11.26
N LEU A 403 14.52 -17.36 -10.75
CA LEU A 403 14.12 -15.97 -10.92
C LEU A 403 15.05 -15.06 -10.11
N ALA A 404 15.63 -14.06 -10.76
CA ALA A 404 16.50 -13.06 -10.11
C ALA A 404 15.69 -11.89 -9.54
N MET A 405 14.79 -11.35 -10.34
CA MET A 405 13.92 -10.25 -9.93
C MET A 405 12.46 -10.63 -10.21
N SER A 406 11.61 -10.40 -9.21
CA SER A 406 10.18 -10.66 -9.36
C SER A 406 9.63 -9.87 -10.54
N ALA A 407 9.09 -10.59 -11.52
CA ALA A 407 8.39 -9.96 -12.64
C ALA A 407 7.08 -9.37 -12.13
N ILE A 408 6.91 -8.07 -12.32
CA ILE A 408 5.83 -7.30 -11.74
C ILE A 408 5.23 -6.42 -12.82
N SER A 409 3.91 -6.48 -12.98
CA SER A 409 3.16 -5.38 -13.56
C SER A 409 2.91 -4.33 -12.47
N CYS A 410 3.05 -3.07 -12.75
CA CYS A 410 2.73 -1.99 -11.82
C CYS A 410 1.72 -1.05 -12.48
N PRO A 411 0.54 -0.85 -11.85
CA PRO A 411 -0.03 -1.56 -10.72
C PRO A 411 -0.40 -3.03 -11.05
N PRO A 412 -0.50 -3.97 -10.08
CA PRO A 412 -0.53 -3.77 -8.64
C PRO A 412 0.81 -4.02 -7.92
N ALA A 413 1.94 -4.17 -8.63
CA ALA A 413 3.26 -4.47 -8.06
C ALA A 413 3.30 -5.75 -7.17
N ILE A 414 2.47 -6.74 -7.48
CA ILE A 414 2.40 -8.04 -6.81
C ILE A 414 3.14 -9.07 -7.68
N PRO A 415 4.14 -9.79 -7.13
CA PRO A 415 4.96 -10.70 -7.91
C PRO A 415 4.23 -12.01 -8.25
N ILE A 416 4.24 -12.40 -9.54
CA ILE A 416 3.76 -13.69 -10.02
C ILE A 416 4.63 -14.82 -9.46
N ALA A 417 5.95 -14.67 -9.54
CA ALA A 417 6.94 -15.53 -8.90
C ALA A 417 7.90 -14.65 -8.07
N VAL A 418 8.49 -15.24 -7.05
CA VAL A 418 9.40 -14.54 -6.12
C VAL A 418 10.86 -14.82 -6.50
N CYS A 419 11.74 -13.84 -6.29
CA CYS A 419 13.18 -14.02 -6.49
C CYS A 419 13.67 -15.22 -5.68
N GLY A 420 14.51 -16.05 -6.31
CA GLY A 420 15.01 -17.30 -5.74
C GLY A 420 14.16 -18.54 -6.04
N GLU A 421 12.91 -18.36 -6.48
CA GLU A 421 12.05 -19.47 -6.92
C GLU A 421 12.48 -20.02 -8.28
N VAL A 422 12.38 -21.34 -8.45
CA VAL A 422 12.58 -22.01 -9.74
C VAL A 422 11.31 -21.87 -10.57
N ILE A 423 11.44 -21.35 -11.77
CA ILE A 423 10.32 -21.14 -12.69
C ILE A 423 9.82 -22.49 -13.20
N ASN A 424 8.58 -22.82 -12.87
CA ASN A 424 7.89 -24.02 -13.33
C ASN A 424 6.84 -23.67 -14.42
N GLU A 425 6.22 -24.68 -15.00
CA GLU A 425 5.21 -24.49 -16.05
C GLU A 425 4.01 -23.67 -15.58
N GLN A 426 3.60 -23.85 -14.32
CA GLN A 426 2.50 -23.06 -13.73
C GLN A 426 2.85 -21.56 -13.65
N ALA A 427 4.10 -21.21 -13.32
CA ALA A 427 4.58 -19.82 -13.37
C ALA A 427 4.54 -19.26 -14.80
N ILE A 428 4.94 -20.09 -15.81
CA ILE A 428 4.86 -19.71 -17.23
C ILE A 428 3.41 -19.42 -17.64
N GLU A 429 2.46 -20.24 -17.22
CA GLU A 429 1.03 -19.99 -17.49
C GLU A 429 0.55 -18.69 -16.88
N CYS A 430 0.96 -18.39 -15.62
CA CYS A 430 0.66 -17.12 -14.97
C CYS A 430 1.28 -15.93 -15.71
N PHE A 431 2.55 -16.00 -16.09
CA PHE A 431 3.21 -14.95 -16.85
C PHE A 431 2.48 -14.65 -18.16
N LYS A 432 2.16 -15.67 -18.94
CA LYS A 432 1.42 -15.54 -20.20
C LYS A 432 0.03 -14.93 -19.99
N TYR A 433 -0.67 -15.37 -18.95
CA TYR A 433 -2.01 -14.89 -18.66
C TYR A 433 -2.04 -13.40 -18.31
N TYR A 434 -1.05 -12.93 -17.55
CA TYR A 434 -0.92 -11.51 -17.17
C TYR A 434 -0.07 -10.69 -18.17
N GLY A 435 0.27 -11.25 -19.33
CA GLY A 435 0.96 -10.52 -20.41
C GLY A 435 2.43 -10.21 -20.14
N VAL A 436 3.09 -10.99 -19.26
CA VAL A 436 4.53 -10.87 -19.03
C VAL A 436 5.28 -11.69 -20.09
N GLU A 437 6.09 -11.04 -20.91
CA GLU A 437 6.81 -11.67 -22.01
C GLU A 437 8.25 -12.00 -21.64
N LYS A 438 8.88 -11.15 -20.80
CA LYS A 438 10.29 -11.26 -20.40
C LYS A 438 10.47 -11.17 -18.91
N ILE A 439 11.47 -11.85 -18.38
CA ILE A 439 11.81 -11.89 -16.95
C ILE A 439 13.33 -11.92 -16.77
N GLN A 440 13.77 -11.55 -15.54
CA GLN A 440 15.19 -11.59 -15.14
C GLN A 440 15.46 -12.92 -14.42
N ILE A 441 16.42 -13.69 -14.91
CA ILE A 441 16.91 -14.93 -14.27
C ILE A 441 18.31 -14.77 -13.75
N VAL A 442 18.67 -15.53 -12.72
CA VAL A 442 20.03 -15.60 -12.18
C VAL A 442 20.94 -16.25 -13.23
N GLN A 443 22.15 -15.68 -13.43
CA GLN A 443 23.17 -16.21 -14.34
C GLN A 443 23.86 -17.47 -13.79
#